data_ea3d511ac69c655cd7046c003b6a3ebd
#
_entry.id   ea3d511ac69c655cd7046c003b6a3ebd
#
_cell.length_a   1.000
_cell.length_b   1.000
_cell.length_c   1.000
_cell.angle_alpha   90.00
_cell.angle_beta   90.00
_cell.angle_gamma   90.00
#
_symmetry.space_group_name_H-M   'P 1'
#
loop_
_entity.id
_entity.type
_entity.pdbx_description
1 polymer ?
#
loop_
_entity_poly.entity_id
_entity_poly.type
_entity_poly.pdbx_seq_one_letter_code
_entity_poly.pdbx_strand_id
1 'polypeptide(L)'
;MHPIFGTRKYHSGMDIAVDYGTPIHAAAAGVVVYSGWMGGYGYAIMIDHGGGLVTIYAHNSSLAVSEGQRVSQGQLVAYAGSTGYSTGPHCHFEVRLHGEVTEPLNYLP
;
A
#
# COMPACT_ATOMS: atom_id res chain seq x y z
N MET A 1 11.54 -17.37 0.67
CA MET A 1 11.78 -16.15 0.22
C MET A 1 10.62 -15.53 -0.36
N HIS A 2 10.55 -14.34 -0.36
CA HIS A 2 9.61 -13.69 -0.90
C HIS A 2 9.80 -13.62 -2.25
N PRO A 3 8.94 -13.99 -3.08
CA PRO A 3 9.06 -13.92 -4.51
C PRO A 3 8.73 -12.56 -4.94
N ILE A 4 9.57 -11.65 -4.66
CA ILE A 4 9.30 -10.31 -5.00
C ILE A 4 9.88 -10.02 -6.32
N PHE A 5 9.23 -10.47 -7.39
CA PHE A 5 9.68 -10.25 -8.70
C PHE A 5 9.36 -8.85 -9.10
N GLY A 6 10.23 -8.20 -9.79
CA GLY A 6 10.06 -6.84 -10.23
C GLY A 6 10.12 -5.85 -9.09
N THR A 7 10.60 -6.30 -7.93
CA THR A 7 10.65 -5.45 -6.77
C THR A 7 11.85 -4.57 -6.78
N ARG A 8 11.63 -3.34 -6.38
CA ARG A 8 12.70 -2.41 -6.17
C ARG A 8 12.57 -1.93 -4.77
N LYS A 9 13.65 -2.04 -3.99
CA LYS A 9 13.58 -1.71 -2.64
C LYS A 9 14.35 -0.50 -2.33
N TYR A 10 13.83 0.46 -1.64
CA TYR A 10 14.48 1.60 -1.23
C TYR A 10 13.94 2.12 0.03
N HIS A 11 14.40 3.33 0.40
CA HIS A 11 14.04 3.97 1.62
C HIS A 11 12.57 4.19 1.71
N SER A 12 11.85 4.33 0.61
CA SER A 12 10.44 4.64 0.66
C SER A 12 9.54 3.42 0.52
N GLY A 13 10.09 2.22 0.45
CA GLY A 13 9.25 1.02 0.39
C GLY A 13 9.59 0.08 -0.73
N MET A 14 8.57 -0.68 -1.18
CA MET A 14 8.77 -1.75 -2.13
C MET A 14 7.77 -1.65 -3.25
N ASP A 15 8.23 -1.72 -4.49
CA ASP A 15 7.36 -1.76 -5.66
C ASP A 15 7.17 -3.22 -6.07
N ILE A 16 5.92 -3.63 -6.15
CA ILE A 16 5.57 -4.99 -6.53
C ILE A 16 4.86 -4.96 -7.87
N ALA A 17 5.44 -5.58 -8.87
CA ALA A 17 4.86 -5.60 -10.19
C ALA A 17 3.58 -6.41 -10.19
N VAL A 18 2.48 -5.82 -10.65
CA VAL A 18 1.18 -6.47 -10.74
C VAL A 18 0.48 -5.94 -11.97
N ASP A 19 -0.52 -6.67 -12.46
CA ASP A 19 -1.30 -6.21 -13.58
C ASP A 19 -2.23 -5.08 -13.16
N TYR A 20 -2.57 -4.22 -14.11
CA TYR A 20 -3.53 -3.14 -13.88
C TYR A 20 -4.84 -3.77 -13.43
N GLY A 21 -5.42 -3.25 -12.38
CA GLY A 21 -6.68 -3.74 -11.85
C GLY A 21 -6.56 -4.87 -10.85
N THR A 22 -5.34 -5.32 -10.54
CA THR A 22 -5.16 -6.38 -9.56
C THR A 22 -5.69 -5.92 -8.21
N PRO A 23 -6.50 -6.74 -7.51
CA PRO A 23 -7.01 -6.36 -6.20
C PRO A 23 -5.88 -6.25 -5.17
N ILE A 24 -5.92 -5.20 -4.37
CA ILE A 24 -4.97 -4.95 -3.30
C ILE A 24 -5.69 -5.16 -1.97
N HIS A 25 -5.10 -5.96 -1.11
CA HIS A 25 -5.71 -6.33 0.17
C HIS A 25 -4.91 -5.80 1.34
N ALA A 26 -5.58 -5.49 2.43
CA ALA A 26 -4.93 -4.97 3.62
C ALA A 26 -3.98 -6.00 4.20
N ALA A 27 -2.77 -5.59 4.52
CA ALA A 27 -1.75 -6.47 5.09
C ALA A 27 -2.10 -6.93 6.51
N ALA A 28 -2.87 -6.12 7.22
CA ALA A 28 -3.32 -6.44 8.58
C ALA A 28 -4.55 -5.59 8.91
N ALA A 29 -5.23 -5.93 9.98
CA ALA A 29 -6.40 -5.18 10.42
C ALA A 29 -6.01 -3.78 10.90
N GLY A 30 -6.86 -2.81 10.72
CA GLY A 30 -6.61 -1.45 11.17
C GLY A 30 -7.70 -0.49 10.77
N VAL A 31 -7.37 0.80 10.81
CA VAL A 31 -8.28 1.87 10.43
C VAL A 31 -7.67 2.65 9.29
N VAL A 32 -8.46 2.93 8.26
CA VAL A 32 -8.00 3.73 7.13
C VAL A 32 -7.86 5.17 7.59
N VAL A 33 -6.65 5.70 7.56
CA VAL A 33 -6.40 7.07 7.97
C VAL A 33 -6.21 8.01 6.78
N TYR A 34 -6.10 7.48 5.59
CA TYR A 34 -6.08 8.28 4.36
C TYR A 34 -6.58 7.45 3.19
N SER A 35 -7.41 8.05 2.35
CA SER A 35 -7.90 7.41 1.13
C SER A 35 -8.11 8.51 0.10
N GLY A 36 -7.25 8.58 -0.91
CA GLY A 36 -7.35 9.61 -1.93
C GLY A 36 -6.04 9.85 -2.64
N TRP A 37 -5.97 10.95 -3.37
CA TRP A 37 -4.75 11.33 -4.09
C TRP A 37 -3.70 11.86 -3.11
N MET A 38 -2.47 11.35 -3.23
CA MET A 38 -1.39 11.71 -2.33
C MET A 38 -0.13 12.00 -3.15
N GLY A 39 -0.08 13.14 -3.79
CA GLY A 39 1.09 13.60 -4.55
C GLY A 39 1.64 12.55 -5.49
N GLY A 40 2.93 12.31 -5.44
CA GLY A 40 3.60 11.32 -6.28
C GLY A 40 3.15 9.88 -6.05
N TYR A 41 2.47 9.59 -4.93
CA TYR A 41 1.94 8.27 -4.67
C TYR A 41 0.67 8.00 -5.49
N GLY A 42 0.07 9.02 -6.09
CA GLY A 42 -1.19 8.87 -6.82
C GLY A 42 -2.32 8.54 -5.86
N TYR A 43 -3.25 7.68 -6.29
CA TYR A 43 -4.32 7.25 -5.39
C TYR A 43 -3.74 6.25 -4.38
N ALA A 44 -3.85 6.59 -3.12
CA ALA A 44 -3.22 5.83 -2.04
C ALA A 44 -4.17 5.56 -0.89
N ILE A 45 -3.90 4.47 -0.20
CA ILE A 45 -4.58 4.10 1.04
C ILE A 45 -3.51 4.04 2.14
N MET A 46 -3.78 4.64 3.29
CA MET A 46 -2.94 4.47 4.46
C MET A 46 -3.76 3.83 5.57
N ILE A 47 -3.24 2.79 6.18
CA ILE A 47 -3.92 2.06 7.25
C ILE A 47 -3.08 2.10 8.52
N ASP A 48 -3.67 2.56 9.61
CA ASP A 48 -3.04 2.58 10.92
C ASP A 48 -3.44 1.30 11.65
N HIS A 49 -2.45 0.49 11.98
CA HIS A 49 -2.67 -0.80 12.63
C HIS A 49 -2.51 -0.73 14.15
N GLY A 50 -2.21 0.45 14.66
CA GLY A 50 -1.95 0.61 16.09
C GLY A 50 -0.45 0.48 16.40
N GLY A 51 -0.05 0.94 17.56
CA GLY A 51 1.34 0.82 18.00
C GLY A 51 2.35 1.59 17.16
N GLY A 52 1.90 2.55 16.38
CA GLY A 52 2.77 3.31 15.50
C GLY A 52 3.00 2.67 14.14
N LEU A 53 2.35 1.55 13.84
CA LEU A 53 2.54 0.83 12.60
C LEU A 53 1.51 1.25 11.56
N VAL A 54 1.96 1.74 10.41
CA VAL A 54 1.11 2.19 9.32
C VAL A 54 1.58 1.56 8.03
N THR A 55 0.64 1.09 7.20
CA THR A 55 0.97 0.60 5.86
C THR A 55 0.38 1.54 4.81
N ILE A 56 1.07 1.68 3.68
CA ILE A 56 0.67 2.55 2.59
C ILE A 56 0.64 1.74 1.31
N TYR A 57 -0.43 1.91 0.54
CA TYR A 57 -0.64 1.21 -0.73
C TYR A 57 -0.85 2.27 -1.79
N ALA A 58 0.06 2.41 -2.73
CA ALA A 58 0.09 3.55 -3.65
C ALA A 58 -0.05 3.16 -5.11
N HIS A 59 -0.24 4.15 -5.94
CA HIS A 59 -0.37 4.04 -7.40
C HIS A 59 -1.60 3.24 -7.84
N ASN A 60 -2.66 3.25 -7.04
CA ASN A 60 -3.88 2.51 -7.36
C ASN A 60 -4.66 3.20 -8.47
N SER A 61 -5.44 2.44 -9.21
CA SER A 61 -6.36 2.98 -10.21
C SER A 61 -7.65 3.43 -9.55
N SER A 62 -8.07 2.72 -8.51
CA SER A 62 -9.27 3.08 -7.75
C SER A 62 -9.16 2.59 -6.32
N LEU A 63 -9.96 3.17 -5.44
CA LEU A 63 -9.91 2.90 -4.01
C LEU A 63 -11.26 2.34 -3.57
N ALA A 64 -11.22 1.30 -2.74
CA ALA A 64 -12.43 0.58 -2.33
C ALA A 64 -12.84 0.87 -0.89
N VAL A 65 -12.05 1.64 -0.15
CA VAL A 65 -12.36 1.99 1.23
C VAL A 65 -12.20 3.49 1.44
N SER A 66 -12.77 4.01 2.50
CA SER A 66 -12.74 5.43 2.81
C SER A 66 -12.04 5.70 4.14
N GLU A 67 -11.56 6.91 4.30
CA GLU A 67 -10.94 7.35 5.54
C GLU A 67 -11.90 7.13 6.71
N GLY A 68 -11.41 6.61 7.80
CA GLY A 68 -12.20 6.29 8.98
C GLY A 68 -12.75 4.88 9.02
N GLN A 69 -12.71 4.17 7.89
CA GLN A 69 -13.27 2.82 7.82
C GLN A 69 -12.33 1.82 8.48
N ARG A 70 -12.90 0.86 9.22
CA ARG A 70 -12.11 -0.24 9.77
C ARG A 70 -12.00 -1.32 8.72
N VAL A 71 -10.82 -1.94 8.64
CA VAL A 71 -10.58 -3.05 7.70
C VAL A 71 -9.99 -4.24 8.44
N SER A 72 -10.25 -5.43 7.90
CA SER A 72 -9.66 -6.67 8.42
C SER A 72 -8.45 -7.03 7.58
N GLN A 73 -7.57 -7.87 8.10
CA GLN A 73 -6.47 -8.41 7.31
C GLN A 73 -7.05 -9.15 6.10
N GLY A 74 -6.51 -8.89 4.94
CA GLY A 74 -6.97 -9.53 3.70
C GLY A 74 -8.17 -8.86 3.06
N GLN A 75 -8.74 -7.81 3.67
CA GLN A 75 -9.87 -7.13 3.08
C GLN A 75 -9.43 -6.32 1.87
N LEU A 76 -10.26 -6.29 0.82
CA LEU A 76 -9.99 -5.51 -0.37
C LEU A 76 -9.98 -4.03 -0.02
N VAL A 77 -8.94 -3.32 -0.42
CA VAL A 77 -8.82 -1.89 -0.14
C VAL A 77 -8.66 -1.04 -1.40
N ALA A 78 -8.17 -1.61 -2.49
CA ALA A 78 -7.93 -0.85 -3.71
C ALA A 78 -7.71 -1.78 -4.90
N TYR A 79 -7.56 -1.20 -6.08
CA TYR A 79 -7.20 -1.93 -7.28
C TYR A 79 -5.94 -1.28 -7.85
N ALA A 80 -4.97 -2.09 -8.24
CA ALA A 80 -3.67 -1.61 -8.71
C ALA A 80 -3.79 -0.80 -10.00
N GLY A 81 -2.88 0.11 -10.17
CA GLY A 81 -2.82 0.95 -11.36
C GLY A 81 -1.44 1.53 -11.56
N SER A 82 -1.39 2.72 -12.13
CA SER A 82 -0.15 3.39 -12.43
C SER A 82 -0.29 4.90 -12.20
N THR A 83 -1.10 5.31 -11.22
CA THR A 83 -1.34 6.73 -10.95
C THR A 83 -0.17 7.33 -10.19
N GLY A 84 -0.03 8.63 -10.25
CA GLY A 84 1.09 9.32 -9.62
C GLY A 84 2.38 9.14 -10.41
N TYR A 85 3.51 9.14 -9.72
CA TYR A 85 4.81 8.95 -10.35
C TYR A 85 5.05 7.47 -10.56
N SER A 86 4.52 6.94 -11.65
CA SER A 86 4.64 5.54 -11.96
C SER A 86 4.84 5.35 -13.45
N THR A 87 5.68 4.39 -13.84
CA THR A 87 5.95 4.10 -15.24
C THR A 87 5.29 2.80 -15.70
N GLY A 88 4.47 2.21 -14.89
CA GLY A 88 3.74 1.00 -15.24
C GLY A 88 2.94 0.48 -14.07
N PRO A 89 2.04 -0.48 -14.29
CA PRO A 89 1.20 -1.01 -13.22
C PRO A 89 2.01 -1.70 -12.15
N HIS A 90 1.84 -1.26 -10.91
CA HIS A 90 2.47 -1.91 -9.77
C HIS A 90 1.83 -1.42 -8.48
N CYS A 91 2.11 -2.08 -7.40
CA CYS A 91 1.72 -1.64 -6.08
C CYS A 91 2.97 -1.19 -5.32
N HIS A 92 3.01 0.06 -4.90
CA HIS A 92 4.06 0.54 -4.03
C HIS A 92 3.58 0.29 -2.60
N PHE A 93 4.21 -0.64 -1.92
CA PHE A 93 3.84 -1.00 -0.55
C PHE A 93 4.88 -0.45 0.40
N GLU A 94 4.42 0.32 1.38
CA GLU A 94 5.33 0.97 2.29
C GLU A 94 4.87 0.69 3.72
N VAL A 95 5.80 0.43 4.61
CA VAL A 95 5.51 0.25 6.02
C VAL A 95 6.26 1.31 6.81
N ARG A 96 5.55 2.01 7.68
CA ARG A 96 6.16 3.01 8.55
C ARG A 96 5.91 2.61 10.00
N LEU A 97 6.98 2.62 10.80
CA LEU A 97 6.88 2.34 12.21
C LEU A 97 7.28 3.62 12.92
N HIS A 98 6.37 4.19 13.69
CA HIS A 98 6.55 5.45 14.39
C HIS A 98 6.96 6.58 13.42
N GLY A 99 6.35 6.57 12.22
CA GLY A 99 6.59 7.60 11.22
C GLY A 99 7.78 7.36 10.31
N GLU A 100 8.59 6.35 10.57
CA GLU A 100 9.75 6.07 9.75
C GLU A 100 9.55 4.85 8.87
N VAL A 101 10.00 4.93 7.64
CA VAL A 101 9.90 3.81 6.70
C VAL A 101 10.74 2.65 7.22
N THR A 102 10.20 1.47 7.23
CA THR A 102 10.88 0.26 7.67
C THR A 102 10.81 -0.81 6.58
N GLU A 103 11.43 -1.95 6.81
CA GLU A 103 11.52 -3.01 5.82
C GLU A 103 10.17 -3.67 5.58
N PRO A 104 9.55 -3.47 4.42
CA PRO A 104 8.20 -3.99 4.18
C PRO A 104 8.12 -5.51 4.20
N LEU A 105 9.18 -6.20 3.85
CA LEU A 105 9.13 -7.64 3.80
C LEU A 105 8.83 -8.29 5.14
N ASN A 106 9.11 -7.61 6.24
CA ASN A 106 8.84 -8.13 7.56
C ASN A 106 7.34 -8.13 7.88
N TYR A 107 6.52 -7.47 7.07
CA TYR A 107 5.12 -7.26 7.38
C TYR A 107 4.17 -7.77 6.31
N LEU A 108 4.68 -8.34 5.24
CA LEU A 108 3.81 -8.89 4.21
C LEU A 108 3.14 -10.16 4.72
N PRO A 109 1.85 -10.33 4.45
CA PRO A 109 1.13 -11.50 4.93
C PRO A 109 1.55 -12.78 4.24
#